data_3091cf70d2bf1dfc823a50ca3996bdf3
#
_entry.id   3091cf70d2bf1dfc823a50ca3996bdf3
#
_cell.length_a   1.000
_cell.length_b   1.000
_cell.length_c   1.000
_cell.angle_alpha   90.00
_cell.angle_beta   90.00
_cell.angle_gamma   90.00
#
_symmetry.space_group_name_H-M   'P 1'
#
loop_
_entity.id
_entity.type
_entity.pdbx_description
1 polymer ?
#
loop_
_entity_poly.entity_id
_entity_poly.type
_entity_poly.pdbx_seq_one_letter_code
_entity_poly.pdbx_strand_id
1 'polypeptide(L)'
;MIRRLLPWAVLAFLGAIAFFVGSLFWQASRLPETLTATAEDSTQAPAAAVWLVLNTPGVLTERFDEVEVYELTEDDLGLSAWTTRHEDRNYLTRFTRVEAVKGGSSGDDDAPWIYSYSIDAEDVPVRTRREVRFVEQPDGSTLITITDQLTIEDRSLRMWMGVLGTDGGAKNELKALKSLAVSAKAAL
;
A
#
# COMPACT_ATOMS: atom_id res chain seq x y z
N MET A 1 -9.12 34.16 -43.41
CA MET A 1 -7.85 34.09 -42.63
C MET A 1 -7.81 32.95 -41.63
N ILE A 2 -8.86 32.62 -40.94
CA ILE A 2 -8.95 31.57 -39.90
C ILE A 2 -8.61 30.15 -40.40
N ARG A 3 -9.00 29.75 -41.62
CA ARG A 3 -8.77 28.41 -42.19
C ARG A 3 -7.28 28.04 -42.37
N ARG A 4 -6.37 29.03 -42.47
CA ARG A 4 -4.92 28.80 -42.64
C ARG A 4 -4.19 28.67 -41.28
N LEU A 5 -4.77 29.14 -40.18
CA LEU A 5 -4.18 29.06 -38.84
C LEU A 5 -4.51 27.76 -38.13
N LEU A 6 -5.61 27.10 -38.50
CA LEU A 6 -6.07 25.85 -37.85
C LEU A 6 -5.04 24.73 -37.88
N PRO A 7 -4.36 24.39 -39.02
CA PRO A 7 -3.36 23.33 -39.03
C PRO A 7 -2.13 23.64 -38.16
N TRP A 8 -1.74 24.91 -38.08
CA TRP A 8 -0.62 25.30 -37.22
C TRP A 8 -0.96 25.24 -35.72
N ALA A 9 -2.20 25.58 -35.36
CA ALA A 9 -2.68 25.45 -33.99
C ALA A 9 -2.74 23.95 -33.55
N VAL A 10 -3.19 23.06 -34.43
CA VAL A 10 -3.20 21.63 -34.19
C VAL A 10 -1.79 21.09 -34.04
N LEU A 11 -0.85 21.47 -34.92
CA LEU A 11 0.54 21.05 -34.82
C LEU A 11 1.21 21.55 -33.52
N ALA A 12 0.96 22.79 -33.12
CA ALA A 12 1.48 23.35 -31.87
C ALA A 12 0.91 22.58 -30.64
N PHE A 13 -0.38 22.27 -30.67
CA PHE A 13 -1.02 21.50 -29.60
C PHE A 13 -0.46 20.08 -29.50
N LEU A 14 -0.31 19.36 -30.62
CA LEU A 14 0.30 18.05 -30.66
C LEU A 14 1.77 18.07 -30.20
N GLY A 15 2.51 19.10 -30.61
CA GLY A 15 3.88 19.33 -30.15
C GLY A 15 3.97 19.56 -28.64
N ALA A 16 3.04 20.33 -28.07
CA ALA A 16 2.97 20.55 -26.62
C ALA A 16 2.64 19.26 -25.84
N ILE A 17 1.71 18.45 -26.36
CA ILE A 17 1.40 17.15 -25.76
C ILE A 17 2.61 16.22 -25.82
N ALA A 18 3.26 16.10 -26.98
CA ALA A 18 4.44 15.26 -27.14
C ALA A 18 5.59 15.69 -26.23
N PHE A 19 5.81 16.99 -26.08
CA PHE A 19 6.81 17.54 -25.16
C PHE A 19 6.46 17.23 -23.70
N PHE A 20 5.20 17.43 -23.31
CA PHE A 20 4.74 17.13 -21.95
C PHE A 20 4.88 15.64 -21.61
N VAL A 21 4.39 14.76 -22.49
CA VAL A 21 4.51 13.31 -22.32
C VAL A 21 5.98 12.90 -22.29
N GLY A 22 6.79 13.39 -23.21
CA GLY A 22 8.24 13.13 -23.26
C GLY A 22 8.95 13.57 -21.98
N SER A 23 8.58 14.72 -21.42
CA SER A 23 9.17 15.21 -20.17
C SER A 23 8.81 14.35 -18.96
N LEU A 24 7.57 13.84 -18.89
CA LEU A 24 7.14 12.89 -17.84
C LEU A 24 7.93 11.58 -17.92
N PHE A 25 8.07 11.00 -19.11
CA PHE A 25 8.86 9.78 -19.29
C PHE A 25 10.34 10.01 -19.00
N TRP A 26 10.90 11.16 -19.37
CA TRP A 26 12.28 11.48 -19.05
C TRP A 26 12.53 11.62 -17.54
N GLN A 27 11.61 12.25 -16.80
CA GLN A 27 11.67 12.32 -15.34
C GLN A 27 11.52 10.93 -14.73
N ALA A 28 10.52 10.16 -15.16
CA ALA A 28 10.26 8.81 -14.67
C ALA A 28 11.43 7.84 -14.94
N SER A 29 12.18 8.03 -16.04
CA SER A 29 13.35 7.22 -16.36
C SER A 29 14.54 7.38 -15.40
N ARG A 30 14.51 8.40 -14.56
CA ARG A 30 15.53 8.70 -13.53
C ARG A 30 15.12 8.27 -12.14
N LEU A 31 13.96 7.67 -11.98
CA LEU A 31 13.51 7.15 -10.70
C LEU A 31 14.47 6.09 -10.15
N PRO A 32 14.73 6.12 -8.84
CA PRO A 32 15.54 5.07 -8.19
C PRO A 32 14.84 3.72 -8.28
N GLU A 33 15.56 2.64 -8.05
CA GLU A 33 14.99 1.29 -8.03
C GLU A 33 13.99 1.08 -6.89
N THR A 34 14.17 1.81 -5.79
CA THR A 34 13.26 1.80 -4.66
C THR A 34 12.46 3.09 -4.63
N LEU A 35 11.14 2.96 -4.71
CA LEU A 35 10.18 4.04 -4.58
C LEU A 35 9.48 3.92 -3.23
N THR A 36 9.20 5.07 -2.59
CA THR A 36 8.45 5.10 -1.33
C THR A 36 7.12 5.78 -1.56
N ALA A 37 6.06 5.14 -1.07
CA ALA A 37 4.71 5.70 -1.05
C ALA A 37 4.18 5.69 0.38
N THR A 38 3.51 6.76 0.80
CA THR A 38 2.95 6.87 2.15
C THR A 38 1.50 7.29 2.06
N ALA A 39 0.65 6.66 2.87
CA ALA A 39 -0.73 7.05 3.09
C ALA A 39 -0.97 7.17 4.60
N GLU A 40 -1.71 8.21 5.00
CA GLU A 40 -1.99 8.47 6.41
C GLU A 40 -3.44 8.93 6.59
N ASP A 41 -4.09 8.43 7.62
CA ASP A 41 -5.44 8.86 8.01
C ASP A 41 -5.77 8.36 9.43
N SER A 42 -6.82 8.90 10.04
CA SER A 42 -7.27 8.52 11.38
C SER A 42 -8.53 7.64 11.34
N THR A 43 -8.66 6.78 12.35
CA THR A 43 -9.87 5.98 12.60
C THR A 43 -10.38 6.22 14.03
N GLN A 44 -11.69 6.07 14.25
CA GLN A 44 -12.31 6.13 15.58
C GLN A 44 -12.23 4.79 16.34
N ALA A 45 -11.44 3.84 15.82
CA ALA A 45 -11.16 2.58 16.50
C ALA A 45 -9.88 2.71 17.35
N PRO A 46 -9.77 2.02 18.48
CA PRO A 46 -8.53 1.98 19.27
C PRO A 46 -7.43 1.21 18.56
N ALA A 47 -6.17 1.46 18.93
CA ALA A 47 -5.02 0.79 18.34
C ALA A 47 -5.10 -0.76 18.45
N ALA A 48 -5.66 -1.27 19.53
CA ALA A 48 -5.89 -2.71 19.72
C ALA A 48 -6.81 -3.32 18.65
N ALA A 49 -7.82 -2.56 18.16
CA ALA A 49 -8.68 -3.03 17.08
C ALA A 49 -7.94 -3.10 15.74
N VAL A 50 -7.07 -2.12 15.44
CA VAL A 50 -6.20 -2.14 14.26
C VAL A 50 -5.25 -3.33 14.30
N TRP A 51 -4.64 -3.58 15.47
CA TRP A 51 -3.78 -4.75 15.68
C TRP A 51 -4.52 -6.06 15.45
N LEU A 52 -5.73 -6.18 15.98
CA LEU A 52 -6.55 -7.38 15.81
C LEU A 52 -6.81 -7.66 14.33
N VAL A 53 -7.20 -6.65 13.55
CA VAL A 53 -7.43 -6.78 12.10
C VAL A 53 -6.17 -7.23 11.36
N LEU A 54 -4.99 -6.72 11.72
CA LEU A 54 -3.74 -7.10 11.09
C LEU A 54 -3.32 -8.53 11.40
N ASN A 55 -3.68 -9.06 12.57
CA ASN A 55 -3.18 -10.33 13.08
C ASN A 55 -4.23 -11.46 13.12
N THR A 56 -5.47 -11.21 12.70
CA THR A 56 -6.51 -12.23 12.74
C THR A 56 -6.69 -12.87 11.36
N PRO A 57 -6.39 -14.18 11.20
CA PRO A 57 -6.57 -14.88 9.92
C PRO A 57 -7.97 -14.74 9.33
N GLY A 58 -9.00 -14.78 10.20
CA GLY A 58 -10.40 -14.74 9.78
C GLY A 58 -10.83 -13.42 9.09
N VAL A 59 -10.07 -12.33 9.23
CA VAL A 59 -10.36 -11.05 8.56
C VAL A 59 -9.49 -10.81 7.32
N LEU A 60 -8.61 -11.74 6.96
CA LEU A 60 -7.76 -11.58 5.77
C LEU A 60 -8.56 -11.51 4.48
N THR A 61 -9.59 -12.35 4.32
CA THR A 61 -10.47 -12.34 3.15
C THR A 61 -11.28 -11.05 3.04
N GLU A 62 -11.69 -10.48 4.18
CA GLU A 62 -12.38 -9.17 4.21
C GLU A 62 -11.42 -8.01 3.92
N ARG A 63 -10.13 -8.17 4.27
CA ARG A 63 -9.09 -7.17 4.03
C ARG A 63 -8.63 -7.12 2.58
N PHE A 64 -8.64 -8.27 1.91
CA PHE A 64 -8.26 -8.43 0.52
C PHE A 64 -9.46 -8.99 -0.26
N ASP A 65 -10.31 -8.09 -0.74
CA ASP A 65 -11.44 -8.46 -1.60
C ASP A 65 -10.95 -9.26 -2.82
N GLU A 66 -11.72 -10.23 -3.25
CA GLU A 66 -11.48 -11.03 -4.46
C GLU A 66 -10.21 -11.91 -4.39
N VAL A 67 -9.73 -12.26 -3.19
CA VAL A 67 -8.60 -13.18 -3.04
C VAL A 67 -8.96 -14.40 -2.19
N GLU A 68 -8.45 -15.55 -2.61
CA GLU A 68 -8.48 -16.78 -1.84
C GLU A 68 -7.19 -16.89 -1.00
N VAL A 69 -7.33 -17.18 0.29
CA VAL A 69 -6.18 -17.40 1.19
C VAL A 69 -5.85 -18.89 1.21
N TYR A 70 -4.61 -19.22 0.87
CA TYR A 70 -4.15 -20.60 0.72
C TYR A 70 -3.42 -21.14 1.94
N GLU A 71 -2.44 -20.40 2.41
CA GLU A 71 -1.56 -20.83 3.48
C GLU A 71 -1.52 -19.76 4.56
N LEU A 72 -1.61 -20.21 5.81
CA LEU A 72 -1.49 -19.36 6.98
C LEU A 72 -0.44 -19.94 7.90
N THR A 73 0.44 -19.11 8.42
CA THR A 73 1.37 -19.44 9.48
C THR A 73 1.22 -18.42 10.59
N GLU A 74 1.15 -18.92 11.82
CA GLU A 74 1.02 -18.10 13.03
C GLU A 74 2.16 -18.37 14.00
N ASP A 75 2.47 -17.40 14.83
CA ASP A 75 3.35 -17.51 15.98
C ASP A 75 2.73 -16.83 17.22
N ASP A 76 3.49 -16.66 18.30
CA ASP A 76 3.03 -16.06 19.55
C ASP A 76 2.52 -14.60 19.41
N LEU A 77 2.90 -13.92 18.32
CA LEU A 77 2.45 -12.56 18.00
C LEU A 77 1.30 -12.51 16.99
N GLY A 78 0.78 -13.68 16.59
CA GLY A 78 -0.29 -13.84 15.61
C GLY A 78 0.22 -14.19 14.22
N LEU A 79 -0.44 -13.67 13.19
CA LEU A 79 -0.17 -14.01 11.79
C LEU A 79 1.26 -13.67 11.38
N SER A 80 2.06 -14.65 10.97
CA SER A 80 3.47 -14.48 10.59
C SER A 80 3.71 -14.59 9.08
N ALA A 81 2.93 -15.40 8.37
CA ALA A 81 2.96 -15.47 6.91
C ALA A 81 1.62 -15.94 6.35
N TRP A 82 1.30 -15.48 5.14
CA TRP A 82 0.14 -15.97 4.39
C TRP A 82 0.37 -15.87 2.90
N THR A 83 -0.36 -16.69 2.15
CA THR A 83 -0.33 -16.70 0.69
C THR A 83 -1.73 -16.51 0.16
N THR A 84 -1.89 -15.63 -0.83
CA THR A 84 -3.16 -15.36 -1.47
C THR A 84 -3.08 -15.62 -2.97
N ARG A 85 -4.23 -15.99 -3.57
CA ARG A 85 -4.44 -16.02 -5.02
C ARG A 85 -5.56 -15.08 -5.37
N HIS A 86 -5.36 -14.21 -6.34
CA HIS A 86 -6.41 -13.39 -6.90
C HIS A 86 -7.24 -14.22 -7.90
N GLU A 87 -8.56 -14.16 -7.85
CA GLU A 87 -9.45 -14.97 -8.70
C GLU A 87 -9.18 -14.78 -10.19
N ASP A 88 -8.95 -13.54 -10.62
CA ASP A 88 -8.69 -13.16 -12.01
C ASP A 88 -7.22 -13.30 -12.44
N ARG A 89 -6.33 -13.71 -11.54
CA ARG A 89 -4.89 -13.72 -11.79
C ARG A 89 -4.27 -15.04 -11.37
N ASN A 90 -3.50 -15.60 -12.27
CA ASN A 90 -2.91 -16.92 -12.08
C ASN A 90 -1.57 -16.89 -11.31
N TYR A 91 -1.37 -15.89 -10.44
CA TYR A 91 -0.16 -15.81 -9.64
C TYR A 91 -0.48 -15.79 -8.13
N LEU A 92 0.44 -16.34 -7.37
CA LEU A 92 0.39 -16.32 -5.91
C LEU A 92 1.10 -15.07 -5.39
N THR A 93 0.53 -14.47 -4.35
CA THR A 93 1.17 -13.40 -3.60
C THR A 93 1.46 -13.90 -2.19
N ARG A 94 2.73 -13.90 -1.83
CA ARG A 94 3.19 -14.28 -0.50
C ARG A 94 3.42 -13.03 0.34
N PHE A 95 2.90 -13.06 1.54
CA PHE A 95 3.11 -12.07 2.56
C PHE A 95 3.89 -12.71 3.70
N THR A 96 4.93 -12.03 4.17
CA THR A 96 5.75 -12.50 5.28
C THR A 96 5.98 -11.36 6.25
N ARG A 97 5.58 -11.54 7.51
CA ARG A 97 5.83 -10.54 8.55
C ARG A 97 7.34 -10.37 8.77
N VAL A 98 7.77 -9.12 8.79
CA VAL A 98 9.15 -8.73 9.04
C VAL A 98 9.32 -8.28 10.49
N GLU A 99 8.34 -7.53 11.02
CA GLU A 99 8.38 -6.95 12.35
C GLU A 99 6.96 -6.79 12.90
N ALA A 100 6.80 -7.02 14.19
CA ALA A 100 5.57 -6.75 14.91
C ALA A 100 5.91 -6.26 16.33
N VAL A 101 5.57 -5.00 16.62
CA VAL A 101 5.79 -4.37 17.94
C VAL A 101 4.46 -3.83 18.45
N LYS A 102 4.04 -4.29 19.63
CA LYS A 102 2.89 -3.73 20.36
C LYS A 102 3.31 -2.46 21.07
N GLY A 103 2.56 -1.38 20.87
CA GLY A 103 2.71 -0.15 21.64
C GLY A 103 2.48 -0.41 23.15
N GLY A 104 3.11 0.41 23.99
CA GLY A 104 3.01 0.27 25.45
C GLY A 104 3.80 -0.89 26.07
N SER A 105 4.30 -1.83 25.28
CA SER A 105 5.05 -3.00 25.79
C SER A 105 6.40 -2.65 26.41
N SER A 106 6.92 -1.46 26.16
CA SER A 106 8.19 -0.93 26.69
C SER A 106 7.99 -0.02 27.94
N GLY A 107 6.76 0.13 28.43
CA GLY A 107 6.45 1.05 29.55
C GLY A 107 6.30 2.51 29.10
N ASP A 108 6.31 2.79 27.82
CA ASP A 108 5.99 4.06 27.20
C ASP A 108 4.62 3.93 26.53
N ASP A 109 3.59 4.51 27.14
CA ASP A 109 2.21 4.41 26.67
C ASP A 109 2.01 5.08 25.30
N ASP A 110 2.91 6.01 24.92
CA ASP A 110 2.90 6.71 23.64
C ASP A 110 3.71 5.96 22.55
N ALA A 111 4.30 4.80 22.86
CA ALA A 111 5.08 4.05 21.89
C ALA A 111 4.20 3.57 20.72
N PRO A 112 4.63 3.78 19.47
CA PRO A 112 3.84 3.36 18.31
C PRO A 112 3.73 1.83 18.23
N TRP A 113 2.60 1.38 17.72
CA TRP A 113 2.43 0.02 17.25
C TRP A 113 3.00 -0.08 15.84
N ILE A 114 3.77 -1.12 15.58
CA ILE A 114 4.39 -1.34 14.27
C ILE A 114 4.06 -2.75 13.79
N TYR A 115 3.60 -2.86 12.55
CA TYR A 115 3.42 -4.12 11.87
C TYR A 115 3.96 -4.01 10.46
N SER A 116 5.05 -4.70 10.16
CA SER A 116 5.63 -4.66 8.82
C SER A 116 5.73 -6.03 8.19
N TYR A 117 5.53 -6.10 6.88
CA TYR A 117 5.58 -7.32 6.11
C TYR A 117 6.10 -7.09 4.69
N SER A 118 6.75 -8.12 4.14
CA SER A 118 7.10 -8.16 2.72
C SER A 118 5.94 -8.72 1.91
N ILE A 119 5.80 -8.25 0.69
CA ILE A 119 4.83 -8.70 -0.31
C ILE A 119 5.63 -9.10 -1.55
N ASP A 120 5.61 -10.39 -1.85
CA ASP A 120 6.29 -10.97 -3.00
C ASP A 120 5.25 -11.67 -3.87
N ALA A 121 5.04 -11.19 -5.09
CA ALA A 121 4.15 -11.82 -6.06
C ALA A 121 4.97 -12.62 -7.07
N GLU A 122 4.52 -13.84 -7.34
CA GLU A 122 5.15 -14.71 -8.32
C GLU A 122 5.06 -14.07 -9.71
N ASP A 123 6.17 -14.12 -10.46
CA ASP A 123 6.29 -13.54 -11.81
C ASP A 123 6.04 -12.02 -11.93
N VAL A 124 5.99 -11.29 -10.83
CA VAL A 124 5.87 -9.83 -10.85
C VAL A 124 7.20 -9.20 -10.41
N PRO A 125 7.86 -8.38 -11.27
CA PRO A 125 9.16 -7.79 -10.95
C PRO A 125 9.05 -6.60 -9.99
N VAL A 126 8.20 -6.73 -8.98
CA VAL A 126 7.98 -5.74 -7.91
C VAL A 126 7.97 -6.45 -6.58
N ARG A 127 8.84 -6.01 -5.68
CA ARG A 127 8.83 -6.41 -4.27
C ARG A 127 8.39 -5.23 -3.44
N THR A 128 7.48 -5.46 -2.51
CA THR A 128 6.99 -4.40 -1.62
C THR A 128 7.31 -4.76 -0.18
N ARG A 129 7.92 -3.84 0.56
CA ARG A 129 7.94 -3.88 2.01
C ARG A 129 6.96 -2.84 2.52
N ARG A 130 5.96 -3.28 3.26
CA ARG A 130 4.94 -2.43 3.86
C ARG A 130 5.17 -2.33 5.36
N GLU A 131 5.13 -1.12 5.87
CA GLU A 131 5.07 -0.82 7.30
C GLU A 131 3.73 -0.15 7.60
N VAL A 132 3.00 -0.70 8.56
CA VAL A 132 1.81 -0.10 9.16
C VAL A 132 2.19 0.36 10.55
N ARG A 133 2.25 1.67 10.73
CA ARG A 133 2.51 2.31 12.02
C ARG A 133 1.23 2.96 12.51
N PHE A 134 0.90 2.76 13.77
CA PHE A 134 -0.30 3.39 14.32
C PHE A 134 -0.11 3.79 15.78
N VAL A 135 -0.70 4.94 16.12
CA VAL A 135 -0.55 5.59 17.42
C VAL A 135 -1.93 6.03 17.89
N GLU A 136 -2.26 5.68 19.13
CA GLU A 136 -3.49 6.16 19.76
C GLU A 136 -3.34 7.64 20.11
N GLN A 137 -4.36 8.42 19.76
CA GLN A 137 -4.40 9.86 19.99
C GLN A 137 -5.13 10.16 21.32
N PRO A 138 -4.88 11.31 21.94
CA PRO A 138 -5.53 11.69 23.20
C PRO A 138 -7.07 11.75 23.13
N ASP A 139 -7.65 11.88 21.94
CA ASP A 139 -9.10 11.87 21.72
C ASP A 139 -9.68 10.45 21.55
N GLY A 140 -8.86 9.40 21.71
CA GLY A 140 -9.24 8.00 21.55
C GLY A 140 -9.35 7.54 20.09
N SER A 141 -8.98 8.40 19.13
CA SER A 141 -8.78 7.98 17.75
C SER A 141 -7.41 7.33 17.55
N THR A 142 -7.20 6.61 16.46
CA THR A 142 -5.90 6.05 16.10
C THR A 142 -5.45 6.64 14.77
N LEU A 143 -4.28 7.28 14.76
CA LEU A 143 -3.59 7.69 13.55
C LEU A 143 -2.89 6.48 12.96
N ILE A 144 -3.15 6.17 11.69
CA ILE A 144 -2.56 5.06 10.95
C ILE A 144 -1.74 5.64 9.80
N THR A 145 -0.46 5.28 9.75
CA THR A 145 0.46 5.61 8.66
C THR A 145 0.90 4.33 7.98
N ILE A 146 0.69 4.20 6.69
CA ILE A 146 1.16 3.08 5.88
C ILE A 146 2.26 3.58 4.96
N THR A 147 3.42 2.95 5.03
CA THR A 147 4.57 3.23 4.17
C THR A 147 4.91 2.00 3.35
N ASP A 148 4.84 2.13 2.03
CA ASP A 148 5.28 1.13 1.07
C ASP A 148 6.65 1.49 0.51
N GLN A 149 7.60 0.57 0.57
CA GLN A 149 8.87 0.61 -0.13
C GLN A 149 8.78 -0.39 -1.29
N LEU A 150 8.67 0.12 -2.51
CA LEU A 150 8.54 -0.69 -3.72
C LEU A 150 9.90 -0.78 -4.40
N THR A 151 10.47 -1.99 -4.47
CA THR A 151 11.67 -2.27 -5.25
C THR A 151 11.27 -2.83 -6.61
N ILE A 152 11.62 -2.11 -7.68
CA ILE A 152 11.21 -2.42 -9.05
C ILE A 152 12.47 -2.53 -9.91
N GLU A 153 12.84 -3.74 -10.29
CA GLU A 153 14.04 -4.00 -11.08
C GLU A 153 13.84 -3.57 -12.55
N ASP A 154 12.64 -3.78 -13.09
CA ASP A 154 12.30 -3.41 -14.46
C ASP A 154 12.17 -1.89 -14.64
N ARG A 155 13.02 -1.31 -15.50
CA ARG A 155 13.06 0.13 -15.76
C ARG A 155 11.77 0.64 -16.41
N SER A 156 11.17 -0.13 -17.30
CA SER A 156 9.96 0.26 -18.03
C SER A 156 8.79 0.32 -17.07
N LEU A 157 8.70 -0.67 -16.17
CA LEU A 157 7.68 -0.69 -15.12
C LEU A 157 7.85 0.49 -14.14
N ARG A 158 9.10 0.82 -13.73
CA ARG A 158 9.37 2.03 -12.92
C ARG A 158 8.87 3.30 -13.59
N MET A 159 9.13 3.44 -14.89
CA MET A 159 8.64 4.60 -15.64
C MET A 159 7.12 4.71 -15.62
N TRP A 160 6.42 3.60 -15.86
CA TRP A 160 4.96 3.59 -15.82
C TRP A 160 4.43 3.90 -14.43
N MET A 161 4.98 3.31 -13.38
CA MET A 161 4.58 3.59 -12.01
C MET A 161 4.87 5.04 -11.60
N GLY A 162 5.96 5.62 -12.10
CA GLY A 162 6.26 7.04 -11.87
C GLY A 162 5.25 7.99 -12.51
N VAL A 163 4.63 7.60 -13.63
CA VAL A 163 3.57 8.37 -14.30
C VAL A 163 2.20 8.13 -13.67
N LEU A 164 1.88 6.88 -13.32
CA LEU A 164 0.56 6.48 -12.81
C LEU A 164 0.41 6.70 -11.29
N GLY A 165 1.52 6.84 -10.57
CA GLY A 165 1.56 6.92 -9.12
C GLY A 165 1.82 5.55 -8.46
N THR A 166 2.34 5.59 -7.24
CA THR A 166 2.75 4.40 -6.47
C THR A 166 1.95 4.20 -5.19
N ASP A 167 1.10 5.15 -4.83
CA ASP A 167 0.43 5.21 -3.53
C ASP A 167 -0.91 4.44 -3.46
N GLY A 168 -1.38 3.90 -4.58
CA GLY A 168 -2.67 3.18 -4.65
C GLY A 168 -2.75 2.00 -3.68
N GLY A 169 -1.69 1.21 -3.56
CA GLY A 169 -1.63 0.07 -2.64
C GLY A 169 -1.77 0.48 -1.17
N ALA A 170 -0.99 1.49 -0.74
CA ALA A 170 -1.04 2.01 0.63
C ALA A 170 -2.41 2.62 0.95
N LYS A 171 -3.01 3.37 0.02
CA LYS A 171 -4.34 3.99 0.20
C LYS A 171 -5.46 2.95 0.31
N ASN A 172 -5.42 1.90 -0.51
CA ASN A 172 -6.42 0.83 -0.47
C ASN A 172 -6.33 0.05 0.85
N GLU A 173 -5.12 -0.31 1.28
CA GLU A 173 -4.91 -0.96 2.56
C GLU A 173 -5.40 -0.08 3.73
N LEU A 174 -5.06 1.20 3.73
CA LEU A 174 -5.49 2.15 4.76
C LEU A 174 -7.02 2.22 4.85
N LYS A 175 -7.70 2.27 3.71
CA LYS A 175 -9.17 2.28 3.66
C LYS A 175 -9.76 0.99 4.23
N ALA A 176 -9.21 -0.17 3.86
CA ALA A 176 -9.65 -1.47 4.36
C ALA A 176 -9.43 -1.58 5.88
N LEU A 177 -8.24 -1.25 6.36
CA LEU A 177 -7.92 -1.28 7.81
C LEU A 177 -8.85 -0.39 8.62
N LYS A 178 -9.11 0.85 8.17
CA LYS A 178 -10.03 1.75 8.86
C LYS A 178 -11.43 1.19 8.97
N SER A 179 -11.96 0.63 7.89
CA SER A 179 -13.31 0.03 7.87
C SER A 179 -13.40 -1.15 8.82
N LEU A 180 -12.45 -2.08 8.73
CA LEU A 180 -12.44 -3.30 9.53
C LEU A 180 -12.14 -3.04 11.00
N ALA A 181 -11.27 -2.08 11.33
CA ALA A 181 -10.98 -1.70 12.70
C ALA A 181 -12.21 -1.11 13.43
N VAL A 182 -13.05 -0.34 12.73
CA VAL A 182 -14.31 0.15 13.28
C VAL A 182 -15.27 -1.02 13.57
N SER A 183 -15.33 -2.01 12.69
CA SER A 183 -16.14 -3.21 12.91
C SER A 183 -15.58 -4.08 14.05
N ALA A 184 -14.28 -4.24 14.14
CA ALA A 184 -13.60 -5.02 15.18
C ALA A 184 -13.69 -4.37 16.57
N LYS A 185 -13.83 -3.04 16.67
CA LYS A 185 -14.05 -2.31 17.94
C LYS A 185 -15.25 -2.85 18.73
N ALA A 186 -16.28 -3.32 18.05
CA ALA A 186 -17.47 -3.88 18.69
C ALA A 186 -17.23 -5.26 19.32
N ALA A 187 -16.10 -5.91 19.04
CA ALA A 187 -15.71 -7.23 19.54
C ALA A 187 -14.68 -7.17 20.71
N LEU A 188 -14.16 -5.97 21.01
CA LEU A 188 -13.25 -5.69 22.14
C LEU A 188 -14.04 -5.26 23.39
#